data_d8ca659be61f830676bab974337de38b
#
_entry.id   d8ca659be61f830676bab974337de38b
#
_cell.length_a   1.000
_cell.length_b   1.000
_cell.length_c   1.000
_cell.angle_alpha   90.00
_cell.angle_beta   90.00
_cell.angle_gamma   90.00
#
_symmetry.space_group_name_H-M   'P 1'
#
loop_
_entity.id
_entity.type
_entity.pdbx_description
1 polymer ?
#
loop_
_entity_poly.entity_id
_entity_poly.type
_entity_poly.pdbx_seq_one_letter_code
_entity_poly.pdbx_strand_id
1 'polypeptide(L)'
;MKYALAVNSGTSSLHSAFFGINLGPGDEILCPTYTFLATVTPIFQCYAKPILCDCEEDTGNICPKDIEKKITEKTRAIVITHMWGHPCDMDKILEICKRHKLLLIEDCSHAHGATYKGKKVGTFGDVGCFSFQANKIVTGGCAGVMITNDQEIYERACLLGHFRNRSFDTVKSEKYSKYSNTGFGLNYRIHPLAAAMAINHFRDLDNRIKIRNENLNYLSLKINELNTCIKAPITRVNCFRGAYYGYKPLYYGYEKWGVPPEIYAKALEMEGFDVGIPGSKPLHLLNLFQGGEKDLYSFRGVYRPLLNNYINYKEGDLPKSEYYYKHTLSFPTFTFVDKNVIDKFVEAIKKIDENKEELIEYCKINGCFKK
;
A
#
# COMPACT_ATOMS: atom_id res chain seq x y z
N MET A 1 -6.11 2.84 19.66
CA MET A 1 -6.45 1.40 19.74
C MET A 1 -5.97 0.86 21.09
N LYS A 2 -6.68 -0.12 21.62
CA LYS A 2 -6.43 -0.67 22.96
C LYS A 2 -5.25 -1.64 23.00
N TYR A 3 -5.07 -2.42 21.94
CA TYR A 3 -4.05 -3.45 21.84
C TYR A 3 -3.10 -3.16 20.68
N ALA A 4 -1.81 -3.49 20.86
CA ALA A 4 -0.77 -3.40 19.86
C ALA A 4 0.14 -4.63 19.92
N LEU A 5 0.40 -5.27 18.76
CA LEU A 5 1.28 -6.41 18.61
C LEU A 5 2.43 -6.05 17.66
N ALA A 6 3.63 -5.94 18.22
CA ALA A 6 4.84 -5.75 17.43
C ALA A 6 5.28 -7.07 16.80
N VAL A 7 5.61 -7.01 15.50
CA VAL A 7 6.00 -8.16 14.68
C VAL A 7 7.21 -7.81 13.80
N ASN A 8 7.79 -8.82 13.15
CA ASN A 8 9.03 -8.67 12.39
C ASN A 8 8.87 -8.04 11.00
N SER A 9 7.64 -7.78 10.52
CA SER A 9 7.40 -7.11 9.24
C SER A 9 5.95 -6.62 9.12
N GLY A 10 5.68 -5.71 8.16
CA GLY A 10 4.32 -5.33 7.79
C GLY A 10 3.52 -6.52 7.24
N THR A 11 4.16 -7.42 6.50
CA THR A 11 3.54 -8.65 6.00
C THR A 11 3.06 -9.55 7.15
N SER A 12 3.88 -9.72 8.19
CA SER A 12 3.50 -10.48 9.38
C SER A 12 2.37 -9.78 10.16
N SER A 13 2.33 -8.44 10.16
CA SER A 13 1.23 -7.67 10.74
C SER A 13 -0.10 -7.98 10.04
N LEU A 14 -0.12 -7.97 8.71
CA LEU A 14 -1.29 -8.30 7.90
C LEU A 14 -1.70 -9.77 8.05
N HIS A 15 -0.74 -10.71 8.02
CA HIS A 15 -1.04 -12.12 8.27
C HIS A 15 -1.64 -12.34 9.66
N SER A 16 -1.09 -11.67 10.68
CA SER A 16 -1.64 -11.71 12.04
C SER A 16 -3.05 -11.13 12.11
N ALA A 17 -3.35 -10.06 11.35
CA ALA A 17 -4.68 -9.48 11.26
C ALA A 17 -5.68 -10.47 10.63
N PHE A 18 -5.34 -11.06 9.48
CA PHE A 18 -6.20 -12.03 8.79
C PHE A 18 -6.46 -13.28 9.64
N PHE A 19 -5.43 -13.82 10.26
CA PHE A 19 -5.59 -14.94 11.20
C PHE A 19 -6.41 -14.52 12.43
N GLY A 20 -6.18 -13.31 12.94
CA GLY A 20 -6.87 -12.75 14.10
C GLY A 20 -8.39 -12.67 13.90
N ILE A 21 -8.84 -12.21 12.72
CA ILE A 21 -10.26 -12.15 12.37
C ILE A 21 -10.88 -13.51 12.03
N ASN A 22 -10.14 -14.60 12.22
CA ASN A 22 -10.56 -15.97 11.93
C ASN A 22 -10.87 -16.25 10.46
N LEU A 23 -10.08 -15.68 9.57
CA LEU A 23 -10.17 -15.92 8.14
C LEU A 23 -9.76 -17.35 7.80
N GLY A 24 -10.48 -18.01 6.90
CA GLY A 24 -10.24 -19.40 6.55
C GLY A 24 -10.78 -19.83 5.19
N PRO A 25 -10.74 -21.15 4.91
CA PRO A 25 -11.24 -21.71 3.66
C PRO A 25 -12.71 -21.36 3.42
N GLY A 26 -13.01 -20.92 2.20
CA GLY A 26 -14.35 -20.51 1.77
C GLY A 26 -14.65 -19.03 1.95
N ASP A 27 -13.87 -18.32 2.77
CA ASP A 27 -14.01 -16.88 2.95
C ASP A 27 -13.41 -16.10 1.75
N GLU A 28 -14.03 -14.96 1.44
CA GLU A 28 -13.53 -14.00 0.47
C GLU A 28 -13.16 -12.68 1.16
N ILE A 29 -12.04 -12.07 0.75
CA ILE A 29 -11.65 -10.73 1.15
C ILE A 29 -11.56 -9.83 -0.08
N LEU A 30 -12.26 -8.70 -0.03
CA LEU A 30 -12.10 -7.63 -1.01
C LEU A 30 -10.83 -6.85 -0.72
N CYS A 31 -9.99 -6.65 -1.72
CA CYS A 31 -8.67 -6.04 -1.58
C CYS A 31 -8.29 -5.19 -2.81
N PRO A 32 -7.45 -4.15 -2.66
CA PRO A 32 -7.03 -3.35 -3.79
C PRO A 32 -6.12 -4.15 -4.72
N THR A 33 -6.28 -3.97 -6.03
CA THR A 33 -5.31 -4.48 -7.00
C THR A 33 -4.07 -3.59 -7.10
N TYR A 34 -4.22 -2.27 -6.90
CA TYR A 34 -3.10 -1.34 -6.89
C TYR A 34 -2.59 -1.15 -5.45
N THR A 35 -1.66 -2.00 -5.06
CA THR A 35 -1.02 -2.01 -3.74
C THR A 35 0.28 -2.80 -3.78
N PHE A 36 1.04 -2.78 -2.68
CA PHE A 36 2.14 -3.71 -2.50
C PHE A 36 1.59 -5.13 -2.25
N LEU A 37 2.25 -6.12 -2.83
CA LEU A 37 1.78 -7.53 -2.79
C LEU A 37 1.47 -8.04 -1.36
N ALA A 38 2.18 -7.56 -0.35
CA ALA A 38 2.00 -8.01 1.03
C ALA A 38 0.63 -7.66 1.65
N THR A 39 -0.11 -6.71 1.08
CA THR A 39 -1.50 -6.45 1.48
C THR A 39 -2.40 -7.65 1.18
N VAL A 40 -2.07 -8.44 0.16
CA VAL A 40 -2.97 -9.47 -0.38
C VAL A 40 -2.42 -10.89 -0.20
N THR A 41 -1.11 -11.11 -0.39
CA THR A 41 -0.54 -12.46 -0.37
C THR A 41 -0.76 -13.24 0.94
N PRO A 42 -0.81 -12.64 2.15
CA PRO A 42 -1.11 -13.39 3.36
C PRO A 42 -2.55 -13.95 3.44
N ILE A 43 -3.47 -13.46 2.60
CA ILE A 43 -4.82 -14.01 2.48
C ILE A 43 -4.75 -15.46 2.01
N PHE A 44 -3.88 -15.77 1.04
CA PHE A 44 -3.64 -17.14 0.59
C PHE A 44 -3.11 -18.04 1.71
N GLN A 45 -2.30 -17.50 2.62
CA GLN A 45 -1.74 -18.24 3.75
C GLN A 45 -2.79 -18.57 4.80
N CYS A 46 -3.93 -17.86 4.80
CA CYS A 46 -5.12 -18.20 5.57
C CYS A 46 -6.09 -19.10 4.79
N TYR A 47 -5.73 -19.57 3.61
CA TYR A 47 -6.59 -20.40 2.74
C TYR A 47 -7.87 -19.70 2.29
N ALA A 48 -7.93 -18.38 2.33
CA ALA A 48 -9.04 -17.58 1.87
C ALA A 48 -8.79 -17.03 0.46
N LYS A 49 -9.83 -16.49 -0.16
CA LYS A 49 -9.80 -15.98 -1.52
C LYS A 49 -9.70 -14.46 -1.56
N PRO A 50 -8.63 -13.86 -2.12
CA PRO A 50 -8.62 -12.45 -2.41
C PRO A 50 -9.47 -12.13 -3.64
N ILE A 51 -10.34 -11.14 -3.52
CA ILE A 51 -11.11 -10.57 -4.62
C ILE A 51 -10.55 -9.16 -4.90
N LEU A 52 -9.86 -9.02 -6.02
CA LEU A 52 -9.21 -7.77 -6.39
C LEU A 52 -10.23 -6.73 -6.85
N CYS A 53 -10.16 -5.54 -6.28
CA CYS A 53 -10.97 -4.38 -6.63
C CYS A 53 -10.12 -3.34 -7.37
N ASP A 54 -10.76 -2.64 -8.29
CA ASP A 54 -10.16 -1.55 -9.04
C ASP A 54 -9.95 -0.31 -8.16
N CYS A 55 -9.15 0.65 -8.63
CA CYS A 55 -8.84 1.86 -7.89
C CYS A 55 -9.68 3.07 -8.35
N GLU A 56 -9.57 4.16 -7.59
CA GLU A 56 -9.98 5.49 -7.98
C GLU A 56 -8.88 6.12 -8.84
N GLU A 57 -9.25 6.74 -9.94
CA GLU A 57 -8.34 7.26 -10.97
C GLU A 57 -7.46 8.42 -10.49
N ASP A 58 -7.89 9.12 -9.45
CA ASP A 58 -7.22 10.33 -8.94
C ASP A 58 -6.26 10.06 -7.77
N THR A 59 -6.51 8.99 -7.00
CA THR A 59 -5.73 8.68 -5.78
C THR A 59 -4.98 7.36 -5.83
N GLY A 60 -5.41 6.44 -6.71
CA GLY A 60 -4.94 5.06 -6.73
C GLY A 60 -5.43 4.20 -5.56
N ASN A 61 -6.27 4.75 -4.67
CA ASN A 61 -6.90 4.01 -3.58
C ASN A 61 -8.01 3.09 -4.10
N ILE A 62 -8.33 2.05 -3.34
CA ILE A 62 -9.42 1.13 -3.68
C ILE A 62 -10.75 1.87 -3.90
N CYS A 63 -11.46 1.53 -4.97
CA CYS A 63 -12.71 2.19 -5.35
C CYS A 63 -13.91 1.64 -4.56
N PRO A 64 -14.60 2.45 -3.74
CA PRO A 64 -15.77 1.99 -2.97
C PRO A 64 -16.89 1.42 -3.84
N LYS A 65 -17.10 1.98 -5.04
CA LYS A 65 -18.11 1.47 -5.98
C LYS A 65 -17.77 0.07 -6.51
N ASP A 66 -16.49 -0.23 -6.68
CA ASP A 66 -16.05 -1.55 -7.13
C ASP A 66 -16.08 -2.58 -5.99
N ILE A 67 -15.78 -2.15 -4.76
CA ILE A 67 -16.02 -2.95 -3.55
C ILE A 67 -17.47 -3.42 -3.51
N GLU A 68 -18.43 -2.49 -3.58
CA GLU A 68 -19.85 -2.78 -3.51
C GLU A 68 -20.32 -3.82 -4.55
N LYS A 69 -19.82 -3.70 -5.78
CA LYS A 69 -20.16 -4.62 -6.88
C LYS A 69 -19.66 -6.06 -6.67
N LYS A 70 -18.60 -6.23 -5.87
CA LYS A 70 -17.91 -7.51 -5.72
C LYS A 70 -18.24 -8.23 -4.43
N ILE A 71 -19.09 -7.67 -3.58
CA ILE A 71 -19.56 -8.32 -2.36
C ILE A 71 -20.39 -9.56 -2.72
N THR A 72 -20.10 -10.67 -2.06
CA THR A 72 -20.85 -11.93 -2.13
C THR A 72 -21.22 -12.40 -0.72
N GLU A 73 -22.00 -13.47 -0.62
CA GLU A 73 -22.32 -14.10 0.66
C GLU A 73 -21.09 -14.68 1.39
N LYS A 74 -19.99 -14.91 0.64
CA LYS A 74 -18.72 -15.41 1.16
C LYS A 74 -17.80 -14.28 1.63
N THR A 75 -18.12 -13.04 1.34
CA THR A 75 -17.28 -11.89 1.71
C THR A 75 -17.28 -11.74 3.23
N ARG A 76 -16.09 -11.85 3.82
CA ARG A 76 -15.87 -11.78 5.26
C ARG A 76 -15.31 -10.42 5.70
N ALA A 77 -14.45 -9.84 4.89
CA ALA A 77 -13.75 -8.62 5.23
C ALA A 77 -13.35 -7.81 3.99
N ILE A 78 -12.99 -6.57 4.24
CA ILE A 78 -12.33 -5.68 3.29
C ILE A 78 -10.95 -5.34 3.87
N VAL A 79 -9.89 -5.46 3.06
CA VAL A 79 -8.60 -4.85 3.37
C VAL A 79 -8.39 -3.65 2.44
N ILE A 80 -8.00 -2.53 3.00
CA ILE A 80 -7.69 -1.31 2.23
C ILE A 80 -6.23 -0.92 2.45
N THR A 81 -5.64 -0.25 1.47
CA THR A 81 -4.33 0.40 1.61
C THR A 81 -4.48 1.89 1.41
N HIS A 82 -3.98 2.69 2.33
CA HIS A 82 -3.90 4.14 2.17
C HIS A 82 -2.70 4.49 1.28
N MET A 83 -2.89 4.37 -0.05
CA MET A 83 -1.79 4.45 -1.03
C MET A 83 -1.07 5.79 -0.98
N TRP A 84 0.24 5.72 -0.99
CA TRP A 84 1.17 6.86 -1.00
C TRP A 84 0.92 7.87 0.13
N GLY A 85 0.27 7.42 1.22
CA GLY A 85 -0.10 8.23 2.36
C GLY A 85 -1.48 8.90 2.24
N HIS A 86 -2.16 8.82 1.09
CA HIS A 86 -3.50 9.37 0.94
C HIS A 86 -4.55 8.46 1.59
N PRO A 87 -5.33 8.95 2.57
CA PRO A 87 -6.43 8.17 3.15
C PRO A 87 -7.44 7.73 2.08
N CYS A 88 -7.96 6.51 2.19
CA CYS A 88 -9.11 6.08 1.41
C CYS A 88 -10.38 6.90 1.76
N ASP A 89 -11.43 6.79 0.94
CA ASP A 89 -12.75 7.37 1.25
C ASP A 89 -13.41 6.59 2.39
N MET A 90 -13.01 6.94 3.63
CA MET A 90 -13.40 6.18 4.81
C MET A 90 -14.90 6.23 5.08
N ASP A 91 -15.59 7.32 4.76
CA ASP A 91 -17.04 7.42 4.97
C ASP A 91 -17.76 6.35 4.17
N LYS A 92 -17.46 6.24 2.87
CA LYS A 92 -18.11 5.25 2.00
C LYS A 92 -17.73 3.82 2.36
N ILE A 93 -16.46 3.58 2.68
CA ILE A 93 -16.00 2.24 3.03
C ILE A 93 -16.61 1.77 4.34
N LEU A 94 -16.68 2.62 5.36
CA LEU A 94 -17.32 2.30 6.64
C LEU A 94 -18.83 2.08 6.49
N GLU A 95 -19.50 2.85 5.63
CA GLU A 95 -20.91 2.63 5.31
C GLU A 95 -21.14 1.25 4.69
N ILE A 96 -20.31 0.84 3.72
CA ILE A 96 -20.35 -0.48 3.10
C ILE A 96 -20.12 -1.57 4.17
N CYS A 97 -19.07 -1.44 4.98
CA CYS A 97 -18.76 -2.40 6.04
C CYS A 97 -19.94 -2.58 7.01
N LYS A 98 -20.55 -1.46 7.43
CA LYS A 98 -21.72 -1.48 8.33
C LYS A 98 -22.92 -2.17 7.71
N ARG A 99 -23.25 -1.84 6.45
CA ARG A 99 -24.42 -2.38 5.72
C ARG A 99 -24.31 -3.89 5.51
N HIS A 100 -23.11 -4.35 5.17
CA HIS A 100 -22.85 -5.76 4.86
C HIS A 100 -22.26 -6.55 6.04
N LYS A 101 -22.07 -5.93 7.22
CA LYS A 101 -21.46 -6.52 8.43
C LYS A 101 -20.08 -7.11 8.16
N LEU A 102 -19.26 -6.40 7.37
CA LEU A 102 -17.92 -6.80 7.00
C LEU A 102 -16.90 -6.20 7.97
N LEU A 103 -15.86 -6.97 8.26
CA LEU A 103 -14.69 -6.48 9.00
C LEU A 103 -13.81 -5.63 8.09
N LEU A 104 -13.15 -4.61 8.66
CA LEU A 104 -12.25 -3.72 7.94
C LEU A 104 -10.83 -3.81 8.49
N ILE A 105 -9.89 -4.13 7.60
CA ILE A 105 -8.46 -4.09 7.88
C ILE A 105 -7.85 -2.89 7.13
N GLU A 106 -7.11 -2.04 7.83
CA GLU A 106 -6.39 -0.91 7.26
C GLU A 106 -4.91 -1.24 7.12
N ASP A 107 -4.38 -1.33 5.90
CA ASP A 107 -2.94 -1.32 5.65
C ASP A 107 -2.45 0.14 5.59
N CYS A 108 -1.83 0.57 6.67
CA CYS A 108 -1.29 1.91 6.87
C CYS A 108 0.21 2.00 6.57
N SER A 109 0.79 1.00 5.90
CA SER A 109 2.24 0.93 5.65
C SER A 109 2.81 2.11 4.86
N HIS A 110 1.96 2.89 4.18
CA HIS A 110 2.32 4.12 3.46
C HIS A 110 1.83 5.39 4.18
N ALA A 111 1.08 5.28 5.27
CA ALA A 111 0.27 6.35 5.80
C ALA A 111 0.49 6.64 7.30
N HIS A 112 1.74 6.45 7.77
CA HIS A 112 2.09 6.80 9.16
C HIS A 112 1.72 8.25 9.45
N GLY A 113 0.91 8.44 10.50
CA GLY A 113 0.45 9.77 10.90
C GLY A 113 -0.61 10.41 10.02
N ALA A 114 -1.06 9.76 8.93
CA ALA A 114 -2.14 10.28 8.09
C ALA A 114 -3.47 10.36 8.84
N THR A 115 -4.33 11.30 8.42
CA THR A 115 -5.65 11.49 9.03
C THR A 115 -6.73 11.68 7.98
N TYR A 116 -7.91 11.17 8.30
CA TYR A 116 -9.16 11.44 7.59
C TYR A 116 -10.13 12.14 8.56
N LYS A 117 -10.59 13.35 8.21
CA LYS A 117 -11.41 14.18 9.10
C LYS A 117 -10.80 14.35 10.51
N GLY A 118 -9.47 14.51 10.58
CA GLY A 118 -8.73 14.67 11.82
C GLY A 118 -8.46 13.40 12.63
N LYS A 119 -9.10 12.27 12.32
CA LYS A 119 -8.87 10.98 12.97
C LYS A 119 -7.74 10.20 12.27
N LYS A 120 -6.82 9.62 13.03
CA LYS A 120 -5.68 8.84 12.49
C LYS A 120 -6.16 7.60 11.73
N VAL A 121 -5.62 7.36 10.52
CA VAL A 121 -5.82 6.09 9.80
C VAL A 121 -5.22 4.93 10.60
N GLY A 122 -5.75 3.73 10.38
CA GLY A 122 -5.44 2.54 11.19
C GLY A 122 -6.29 2.42 12.45
N THR A 123 -7.20 3.39 12.68
CA THR A 123 -8.10 3.39 13.84
C THR A 123 -9.58 3.43 13.47
N PHE A 124 -9.89 3.38 12.18
CA PHE A 124 -11.26 3.36 11.67
C PHE A 124 -11.85 1.96 11.62
N GLY A 125 -11.06 1.00 11.15
CA GLY A 125 -11.44 -0.40 11.02
C GLY A 125 -11.24 -1.21 12.31
N ASP A 126 -11.44 -2.51 12.19
CA ASP A 126 -11.26 -3.48 13.26
C ASP A 126 -9.78 -3.70 13.57
N VAL A 127 -8.93 -3.62 12.53
CA VAL A 127 -7.48 -3.82 12.63
C VAL A 127 -6.73 -2.79 11.78
N GLY A 128 -5.69 -2.18 12.35
CA GLY A 128 -4.71 -1.36 11.64
C GLY A 128 -3.35 -2.08 11.58
N CYS A 129 -2.72 -2.09 10.40
CA CYS A 129 -1.43 -2.71 10.15
C CYS A 129 -0.42 -1.68 9.66
N PHE A 130 0.81 -1.75 10.18
CA PHE A 130 1.88 -0.81 9.86
C PHE A 130 3.17 -1.56 9.56
N SER A 131 3.90 -1.11 8.55
CA SER A 131 5.24 -1.59 8.24
C SER A 131 6.29 -0.58 8.71
N PHE A 132 7.35 -1.09 9.32
CA PHE A 132 8.55 -0.33 9.67
C PHE A 132 9.77 -0.87 8.92
N GLN A 133 9.56 -1.21 7.64
CA GLN A 133 10.61 -1.65 6.72
C GLN A 133 11.56 -0.47 6.42
N ALA A 134 12.78 -0.75 5.98
CA ALA A 134 13.89 0.22 5.81
C ALA A 134 13.51 1.54 5.12
N ASN A 135 12.65 1.50 4.10
CA ASN A 135 12.24 2.69 3.32
C ASN A 135 11.06 3.47 3.94
N LYS A 136 10.53 3.04 5.09
CA LYS A 136 9.42 3.75 5.75
C LYS A 136 9.95 4.94 6.55
N ILE A 137 9.09 5.96 6.73
CA ILE A 137 9.44 7.16 7.50
C ILE A 137 9.79 6.84 8.96
N VAL A 138 9.13 5.81 9.51
CA VAL A 138 9.52 5.14 10.75
C VAL A 138 10.08 3.78 10.35
N THR A 139 11.34 3.52 10.64
CA THR A 139 11.97 2.25 10.29
C THR A 139 12.61 1.57 11.49
N GLY A 140 12.54 0.23 11.48
CA GLY A 140 13.32 -0.68 12.30
C GLY A 140 14.19 -1.61 11.43
N GLY A 141 14.41 -1.23 10.13
CA GLY A 141 15.01 -2.14 9.14
C GLY A 141 13.99 -3.17 8.66
N CYS A 142 13.60 -4.11 9.52
CA CYS A 142 12.50 -5.05 9.30
C CYS A 142 11.66 -5.15 10.57
N ALA A 143 10.47 -4.54 10.56
CA ALA A 143 9.52 -4.57 11.65
C ALA A 143 8.11 -4.19 11.19
N GLY A 144 7.11 -4.42 12.02
CA GLY A 144 5.74 -4.01 11.83
C GLY A 144 4.94 -4.00 13.12
N VAL A 145 3.75 -3.45 13.07
CA VAL A 145 2.81 -3.44 14.20
C VAL A 145 1.40 -3.65 13.69
N MET A 146 0.65 -4.50 14.37
CA MET A 146 -0.79 -4.63 14.26
C MET A 146 -1.46 -3.97 15.47
N ILE A 147 -2.53 -3.21 15.26
CA ILE A 147 -3.31 -2.60 16.33
C ILE A 147 -4.79 -2.95 16.19
N THR A 148 -5.48 -3.14 17.31
CA THR A 148 -6.92 -3.43 17.35
C THR A 148 -7.53 -3.01 18.68
N ASN A 149 -8.87 -2.91 18.73
CA ASN A 149 -9.61 -2.76 19.99
C ASN A 149 -10.20 -4.08 20.47
N ASP A 150 -10.20 -5.11 19.64
CA ASP A 150 -10.77 -6.42 19.93
C ASP A 150 -9.74 -7.35 20.57
N GLN A 151 -10.08 -7.85 21.75
CA GLN A 151 -9.21 -8.74 22.51
C GLN A 151 -9.05 -10.11 21.85
N GLU A 152 -10.10 -10.66 21.26
CA GLU A 152 -10.05 -11.98 20.63
C GLU A 152 -9.15 -11.93 19.38
N ILE A 153 -9.27 -10.89 18.56
CA ILE A 153 -8.39 -10.65 17.41
C ILE A 153 -6.94 -10.54 17.87
N TYR A 154 -6.68 -9.79 18.93
CA TYR A 154 -5.33 -9.60 19.49
C TYR A 154 -4.71 -10.90 19.99
N GLU A 155 -5.45 -11.69 20.76
CA GLU A 155 -4.97 -12.96 21.32
C GLU A 155 -4.70 -13.98 20.23
N ARG A 156 -5.61 -14.13 19.26
CA ARG A 156 -5.42 -15.00 18.10
C ARG A 156 -4.21 -14.59 17.28
N ALA A 157 -4.08 -13.29 16.97
CA ALA A 157 -2.93 -12.74 16.25
C ALA A 157 -1.61 -13.00 16.99
N CYS A 158 -1.61 -12.89 18.32
CA CYS A 158 -0.45 -13.22 19.15
C CYS A 158 -0.07 -14.70 18.98
N LEU A 159 -1.02 -15.61 19.07
CA LEU A 159 -0.76 -17.05 18.95
C LEU A 159 -0.26 -17.50 17.59
N LEU A 160 -0.51 -16.75 16.52
CA LEU A 160 0.01 -17.09 15.21
C LEU A 160 1.54 -17.07 15.17
N GLY A 161 2.15 -16.00 15.69
CA GLY A 161 3.58 -15.74 15.52
C GLY A 161 4.38 -15.65 16.83
N HIS A 162 3.74 -15.89 17.97
CA HIS A 162 4.37 -15.85 19.29
C HIS A 162 3.98 -17.08 20.10
N PHE A 163 4.87 -17.45 21.01
CA PHE A 163 4.70 -18.60 21.92
C PHE A 163 5.46 -18.37 23.22
N ARG A 164 5.18 -19.20 24.24
CA ARG A 164 5.79 -19.14 25.58
C ARG A 164 5.60 -17.75 26.22
N ASN A 165 6.65 -17.15 26.75
CA ASN A 165 6.60 -15.95 27.58
C ASN A 165 5.63 -14.89 27.05
N ARG A 166 5.79 -14.49 25.79
CA ARG A 166 4.91 -13.46 25.19
C ARG A 166 3.45 -13.89 25.19
N SER A 167 3.17 -15.13 24.82
CA SER A 167 1.79 -15.64 24.77
C SER A 167 1.20 -15.84 26.15
N PHE A 168 1.98 -16.29 27.15
CA PHE A 168 1.51 -16.38 28.54
C PHE A 168 1.13 -15.01 29.11
N ASP A 169 1.90 -13.97 28.77
CA ASP A 169 1.63 -12.62 29.22
C ASP A 169 0.43 -11.97 28.50
N THR A 170 0.20 -12.32 27.23
CA THR A 170 -0.76 -11.67 26.34
C THR A 170 -2.12 -12.34 26.31
N VAL A 171 -2.17 -13.67 26.22
CA VAL A 171 -3.39 -14.46 26.04
C VAL A 171 -4.01 -14.77 27.39
N LYS A 172 -5.16 -14.16 27.68
CA LYS A 172 -5.83 -14.26 28.99
C LYS A 172 -7.13 -15.04 28.94
N SER A 173 -7.75 -15.17 27.74
CA SER A 173 -9.00 -15.95 27.62
C SER A 173 -8.76 -17.45 27.85
N GLU A 174 -9.65 -18.11 28.57
CA GLU A 174 -9.61 -19.55 28.77
C GLU A 174 -9.63 -20.33 27.45
N LYS A 175 -10.36 -19.80 26.47
CA LYS A 175 -10.47 -20.38 25.12
C LYS A 175 -9.11 -20.59 24.46
N TYR A 176 -8.19 -19.63 24.63
CA TYR A 176 -6.93 -19.58 23.90
C TYR A 176 -5.68 -19.80 24.76
N SER A 177 -5.74 -19.60 26.08
CA SER A 177 -4.57 -19.68 26.99
C SER A 177 -3.88 -21.03 26.96
N LYS A 178 -4.64 -22.13 26.77
CA LYS A 178 -4.12 -23.49 26.63
C LYS A 178 -3.12 -23.67 25.47
N TYR A 179 -3.14 -22.79 24.49
CA TYR A 179 -2.22 -22.78 23.32
C TYR A 179 -0.98 -21.92 23.53
N SER A 180 -0.84 -21.21 24.65
CA SER A 180 0.23 -20.23 24.86
C SER A 180 1.64 -20.82 24.82
N ASN A 181 1.80 -22.12 25.15
CA ASN A 181 3.10 -22.78 25.13
C ASN A 181 3.66 -22.94 23.71
N THR A 182 2.83 -23.25 22.73
CA THR A 182 3.23 -23.54 21.34
C THR A 182 2.84 -22.45 20.38
N GLY A 183 1.75 -21.72 20.63
CA GLY A 183 1.07 -20.92 19.64
C GLY A 183 0.71 -21.76 18.41
N PHE A 184 0.64 -21.14 17.25
CA PHE A 184 0.49 -21.80 15.95
C PHE A 184 1.86 -22.19 15.33
N GLY A 185 2.96 -21.89 16.01
CA GLY A 185 4.32 -22.33 15.65
C GLY A 185 5.11 -21.42 14.71
N LEU A 186 4.53 -20.31 14.22
CA LEU A 186 5.29 -19.32 13.45
C LEU A 186 6.12 -18.41 14.36
N ASN A 187 7.14 -17.77 13.79
CA ASN A 187 8.00 -16.84 14.52
C ASN A 187 7.94 -15.44 13.89
N TYR A 188 7.06 -14.59 14.41
CA TYR A 188 6.89 -13.20 13.98
C TYR A 188 7.42 -12.18 14.98
N ARG A 189 8.23 -12.63 15.94
CA ARG A 189 8.81 -11.75 16.96
C ARG A 189 9.69 -10.69 16.34
N ILE A 190 9.47 -9.44 16.74
CA ILE A 190 10.36 -8.32 16.37
C ILE A 190 11.72 -8.51 17.05
N HIS A 191 12.79 -8.20 16.32
CA HIS A 191 14.13 -8.18 16.90
C HIS A 191 14.29 -6.95 17.83
N PRO A 192 14.89 -7.06 19.02
CA PRO A 192 15.03 -5.94 19.95
C PRO A 192 15.73 -4.70 19.36
N LEU A 193 16.76 -4.89 18.54
CA LEU A 193 17.43 -3.77 17.85
C LEU A 193 16.50 -3.06 16.85
N ALA A 194 15.69 -3.81 16.13
CA ALA A 194 14.69 -3.25 15.22
C ALA A 194 13.62 -2.43 15.99
N ALA A 195 13.20 -2.92 17.15
CA ALA A 195 12.27 -2.19 18.02
C ALA A 195 12.91 -0.89 18.56
N ALA A 196 14.15 -0.94 19.02
CA ALA A 196 14.88 0.24 19.51
C ALA A 196 15.04 1.31 18.42
N MET A 197 15.40 0.90 17.19
CA MET A 197 15.49 1.81 16.04
C MET A 197 14.13 2.42 15.71
N ALA A 198 13.07 1.60 15.62
CA ALA A 198 11.72 2.07 15.32
C ALA A 198 11.21 3.08 16.36
N ILE A 199 11.48 2.85 17.66
CA ILE A 199 11.10 3.77 18.74
C ILE A 199 11.77 5.14 18.56
N ASN A 200 13.06 5.18 18.22
CA ASN A 200 13.76 6.45 17.98
C ASN A 200 13.20 7.21 16.80
N HIS A 201 12.93 6.52 15.68
CA HIS A 201 12.30 7.15 14.51
C HIS A 201 10.87 7.61 14.81
N PHE A 202 10.14 6.87 15.62
CA PHE A 202 8.77 7.22 16.01
C PHE A 202 8.70 8.48 16.86
N ARG A 203 9.69 8.72 17.73
CA ARG A 203 9.78 9.94 18.54
C ARG A 203 9.92 11.21 17.70
N ASP A 204 10.56 11.13 16.53
CA ASP A 204 10.76 12.24 15.60
C ASP A 204 9.74 12.27 14.44
N LEU A 205 8.74 11.40 14.48
CA LEU A 205 7.80 11.20 13.37
C LEU A 205 7.05 12.48 13.00
N ASP A 206 6.53 13.22 13.97
CA ASP A 206 5.71 14.40 13.71
C ASP A 206 6.55 15.52 13.06
N ASN A 207 7.79 15.70 13.47
CA ASN A 207 8.73 16.62 12.84
C ASN A 207 9.05 16.24 11.40
N ARG A 208 9.35 14.97 11.14
CA ARG A 208 9.57 14.44 9.78
C ARG A 208 8.36 14.60 8.87
N ILE A 209 7.17 14.33 9.40
CA ILE A 209 5.91 14.52 8.69
C ILE A 209 5.73 15.99 8.32
N LYS A 210 5.97 16.90 9.26
CA LYS A 210 5.84 18.35 9.04
C LYS A 210 6.76 18.80 7.89
N ILE A 211 8.06 18.54 8.00
CA ILE A 211 9.05 18.95 7.00
C ILE A 211 8.72 18.37 5.62
N ARG A 212 8.41 17.06 5.55
CA ARG A 212 8.08 16.41 4.29
C ARG A 212 6.83 16.99 3.63
N ASN A 213 5.77 17.24 4.41
CA ASN A 213 4.54 17.82 3.86
C ASN A 213 4.74 19.28 3.42
N GLU A 214 5.51 20.09 4.14
CA GLU A 214 5.86 21.44 3.72
C GLU A 214 6.58 21.44 2.36
N ASN A 215 7.58 20.57 2.19
CA ASN A 215 8.34 20.45 0.96
C ASN A 215 7.50 19.90 -0.21
N LEU A 216 6.71 18.85 0.02
CA LEU A 216 5.92 18.23 -1.05
C LEU A 216 4.69 19.06 -1.44
N ASN A 217 4.12 19.83 -0.50
CA ASN A 217 3.09 20.80 -0.83
C ASN A 217 3.65 21.97 -1.62
N TYR A 218 4.87 22.44 -1.29
CA TYR A 218 5.58 23.43 -2.07
C TYR A 218 5.85 22.94 -3.50
N LEU A 219 6.36 21.70 -3.65
CA LEU A 219 6.55 21.07 -4.96
C LEU A 219 5.23 21.02 -5.75
N SER A 220 4.14 20.61 -5.09
CA SER A 220 2.81 20.52 -5.72
C SER A 220 2.32 21.88 -6.21
N LEU A 221 2.52 22.93 -5.42
CA LEU A 221 2.19 24.30 -5.80
C LEU A 221 2.96 24.68 -7.07
N LYS A 222 4.29 24.47 -7.06
CA LYS A 222 5.16 24.81 -8.19
C LYS A 222 4.81 24.03 -9.46
N ILE A 223 4.56 22.72 -9.36
CA ILE A 223 4.13 21.92 -10.52
C ILE A 223 2.81 22.42 -11.09
N ASN A 224 1.85 22.77 -10.23
CA ASN A 224 0.55 23.28 -10.68
C ASN A 224 0.61 24.68 -11.31
N GLU A 225 1.64 25.49 -11.00
CA GLU A 225 1.93 26.76 -11.67
C GLU A 225 2.49 26.56 -13.08
N LEU A 226 3.08 25.38 -13.37
CA LEU A 226 3.60 25.04 -14.69
C LEU A 226 2.48 24.50 -15.59
N ASN A 227 2.46 24.93 -16.84
CA ASN A 227 1.59 24.33 -17.86
C ASN A 227 2.31 23.17 -18.56
N THR A 228 2.59 22.10 -17.81
CA THR A 228 3.35 20.94 -18.27
C THR A 228 2.46 19.70 -18.49
N CYS A 229 3.08 18.57 -18.86
CA CYS A 229 2.42 17.28 -18.95
C CYS A 229 2.29 16.57 -17.58
N ILE A 230 2.81 17.17 -16.51
CA ILE A 230 2.77 16.62 -15.15
C ILE A 230 1.64 17.29 -14.35
N LYS A 231 0.87 16.46 -13.60
CA LYS A 231 -0.06 16.96 -12.59
C LYS A 231 0.34 16.46 -11.21
N ALA A 232 0.45 17.38 -10.27
CA ALA A 232 0.73 17.04 -8.86
C ALA A 232 -0.32 16.07 -8.30
N PRO A 233 0.09 15.17 -7.36
CA PRO A 233 -0.86 14.26 -6.72
C PRO A 233 -1.91 15.08 -5.95
N ILE A 234 -3.17 14.75 -6.13
CA ILE A 234 -4.24 15.42 -5.38
C ILE A 234 -4.25 14.97 -3.92
N THR A 235 -4.61 15.88 -3.02
CA THR A 235 -5.00 15.54 -1.66
C THR A 235 -6.45 16.01 -1.47
N ARG A 236 -7.36 15.06 -1.28
CA ARG A 236 -8.80 15.35 -1.14
C ARG A 236 -9.07 16.13 0.15
N VAL A 237 -10.14 16.91 0.14
CA VAL A 237 -10.63 17.62 1.34
C VAL A 237 -10.80 16.64 2.50
N ASN A 238 -10.50 17.08 3.71
CA ASN A 238 -10.50 16.26 4.93
C ASN A 238 -9.43 15.13 5.00
N CYS A 239 -8.53 15.05 4.05
CA CYS A 239 -7.39 14.13 4.06
C CYS A 239 -6.09 14.86 4.41
N PHE A 240 -5.28 14.23 5.25
CA PHE A 240 -3.89 14.63 5.49
C PHE A 240 -3.00 13.41 5.27
N ARG A 241 -1.98 13.54 4.42
CA ARG A 241 -1.17 12.40 3.96
C ARG A 241 -0.19 11.84 4.99
N GLY A 242 0.02 12.51 6.11
CA GLY A 242 0.97 12.05 7.14
C GLY A 242 2.37 11.85 6.56
N ALA A 243 2.87 10.63 6.60
CA ALA A 243 4.20 10.28 6.11
C ALA A 243 4.46 10.63 4.63
N TYR A 244 3.42 10.79 3.83
CA TYR A 244 3.53 11.06 2.40
C TYR A 244 4.58 10.15 1.76
N TYR A 245 4.36 8.84 1.88
CA TYR A 245 5.36 7.80 1.59
C TYR A 245 5.95 7.89 0.19
N GLY A 246 5.17 8.34 -0.79
CA GLY A 246 5.63 8.53 -2.16
C GLY A 246 4.96 9.72 -2.81
N TYR A 247 5.75 10.55 -3.49
CA TYR A 247 5.22 11.60 -4.36
C TYR A 247 5.00 11.01 -5.75
N LYS A 248 3.73 10.86 -6.14
CA LYS A 248 3.32 10.14 -7.35
C LYS A 248 2.46 11.06 -8.23
N PRO A 249 3.08 11.95 -9.04
CA PRO A 249 2.36 12.78 -9.97
C PRO A 249 1.85 11.96 -11.15
N LEU A 250 0.79 12.45 -11.80
CA LEU A 250 0.28 11.90 -13.05
C LEU A 250 0.99 12.55 -14.24
N TYR A 251 1.37 11.72 -15.20
CA TYR A 251 2.07 12.09 -16.42
C TYR A 251 1.16 11.90 -17.64
N TYR A 252 1.02 12.93 -18.44
CA TYR A 252 0.18 12.95 -19.63
C TYR A 252 0.96 13.18 -20.94
N GLY A 253 2.28 13.04 -20.90
CA GLY A 253 3.13 13.22 -22.08
C GLY A 253 2.98 12.12 -23.10
N TYR A 254 2.54 10.93 -22.68
CA TYR A 254 2.27 9.84 -23.61
C TYR A 254 1.09 10.19 -24.55
N GLU A 255 -0.02 10.68 -24.00
CA GLU A 255 -1.19 11.08 -24.79
C GLU A 255 -0.94 12.34 -25.62
N LYS A 256 -0.17 13.28 -25.05
CA LYS A 256 0.09 14.56 -25.72
C LYS A 256 1.15 14.47 -26.82
N TRP A 257 2.18 13.65 -26.61
CA TRP A 257 3.41 13.65 -27.42
C TRP A 257 3.84 12.26 -27.88
N GLY A 258 3.23 11.20 -27.37
CA GLY A 258 3.66 9.82 -27.60
C GLY A 258 4.91 9.41 -26.82
N VAL A 259 5.42 10.25 -25.91
CA VAL A 259 6.63 9.96 -25.12
C VAL A 259 6.27 9.08 -23.93
N PRO A 260 6.83 7.84 -23.81
CA PRO A 260 6.58 6.96 -22.68
C PRO A 260 7.06 7.55 -21.35
N PRO A 261 6.40 7.24 -20.20
CA PRO A 261 6.80 7.75 -18.89
C PRO A 261 8.22 7.34 -18.50
N GLU A 262 8.70 6.18 -18.95
CA GLU A 262 10.06 5.70 -18.72
C GLU A 262 11.12 6.62 -19.37
N ILE A 263 10.81 7.14 -20.57
CA ILE A 263 11.72 8.04 -21.29
C ILE A 263 11.74 9.42 -20.63
N TYR A 264 10.56 9.90 -20.22
CA TYR A 264 10.48 11.18 -19.50
C TYR A 264 11.20 11.10 -18.14
N ALA A 265 11.02 10.00 -17.39
CA ALA A 265 11.73 9.75 -16.15
C ALA A 265 13.25 9.73 -16.38
N LYS A 266 13.71 9.07 -17.45
CA LYS A 266 15.12 9.02 -17.82
C LYS A 266 15.70 10.39 -18.12
N ALA A 267 14.94 11.26 -18.78
CA ALA A 267 15.36 12.64 -19.04
C ALA A 267 15.56 13.42 -17.72
N LEU A 268 14.64 13.29 -16.77
CA LEU A 268 14.79 13.89 -15.44
C LEU A 268 15.96 13.29 -14.63
N GLU A 269 16.24 12.01 -14.79
CA GLU A 269 17.42 11.36 -14.18
C GLU A 269 18.73 11.96 -14.74
N MET A 270 18.78 12.28 -16.04
CA MET A 270 19.93 12.93 -16.66
C MET A 270 20.11 14.39 -16.22
N GLU A 271 19.04 15.04 -15.74
CA GLU A 271 19.12 16.35 -15.08
C GLU A 271 19.56 16.22 -13.60
N GLY A 272 19.86 15.03 -13.12
CA GLY A 272 20.44 14.78 -11.79
C GLY A 272 19.43 14.42 -10.69
N PHE A 273 18.20 14.03 -11.03
CA PHE A 273 17.16 13.70 -10.06
C PHE A 273 16.77 12.23 -10.13
N ASP A 274 16.59 11.59 -8.96
CA ASP A 274 16.13 10.19 -8.84
C ASP A 274 14.63 10.10 -9.16
N VAL A 275 14.32 9.91 -10.42
CA VAL A 275 12.95 9.79 -10.93
C VAL A 275 12.78 8.46 -11.64
N GLY A 276 11.63 7.82 -11.45
CA GLY A 276 11.33 6.56 -12.10
C GLY A 276 9.83 6.34 -12.26
N ILE A 277 9.46 5.12 -12.58
CA ILE A 277 8.08 4.64 -12.54
C ILE A 277 7.83 3.89 -11.24
N PRO A 278 6.56 3.79 -10.76
CA PRO A 278 6.27 2.99 -9.57
C PRO A 278 6.65 1.52 -9.75
N GLY A 279 7.39 0.97 -8.79
CA GLY A 279 7.83 -0.43 -8.85
C GLY A 279 6.71 -1.45 -8.63
N SER A 280 5.54 -1.04 -8.11
CA SER A 280 4.40 -1.92 -7.86
C SER A 280 3.43 -1.87 -9.02
N LYS A 281 3.44 -2.90 -9.87
CA LYS A 281 2.36 -3.11 -10.86
C LYS A 281 1.06 -3.48 -10.15
N PRO A 282 -0.12 -3.19 -10.75
CA PRO A 282 -1.38 -3.77 -10.28
C PRO A 282 -1.28 -5.28 -10.15
N LEU A 283 -1.77 -5.82 -9.04
CA LEU A 283 -1.57 -7.23 -8.69
C LEU A 283 -2.16 -8.20 -9.72
N HIS A 284 -3.29 -7.84 -10.34
CA HIS A 284 -3.92 -8.68 -11.37
C HIS A 284 -3.05 -8.87 -12.63
N LEU A 285 -2.02 -8.01 -12.83
CA LEU A 285 -1.04 -8.15 -13.91
C LEU A 285 0.18 -9.01 -13.51
N LEU A 286 0.22 -9.52 -12.28
CA LEU A 286 1.29 -10.41 -11.82
C LEU A 286 0.88 -11.87 -12.00
N ASN A 287 1.83 -12.73 -12.38
CA ASN A 287 1.61 -14.15 -12.68
C ASN A 287 0.83 -14.88 -11.58
N LEU A 288 1.08 -14.55 -10.30
CA LEU A 288 0.36 -15.12 -9.16
C LEU A 288 -1.16 -14.98 -9.27
N PHE A 289 -1.65 -13.91 -9.92
CA PHE A 289 -3.07 -13.59 -10.02
C PHE A 289 -3.67 -13.89 -11.40
N GLN A 290 -2.88 -14.42 -12.35
CA GLN A 290 -3.31 -14.71 -13.72
C GLN A 290 -3.70 -16.16 -13.96
N GLY A 291 -3.68 -17.00 -12.96
CA GLY A 291 -4.28 -18.37 -12.98
C GLY A 291 -3.66 -19.38 -13.93
N GLY A 292 -2.64 -19.00 -14.69
CA GLY A 292 -2.14 -19.79 -15.81
C GLY A 292 -0.93 -20.67 -15.51
N GLU A 293 -0.17 -20.34 -14.49
CA GLU A 293 1.13 -20.97 -14.29
C GLU A 293 1.05 -22.14 -13.31
N LYS A 294 1.33 -23.29 -13.84
CA LYS A 294 1.36 -24.56 -13.10
C LYS A 294 2.62 -24.75 -12.26
N ASP A 295 3.59 -23.84 -12.33
CA ASP A 295 4.95 -24.11 -11.90
C ASP A 295 5.20 -23.91 -10.40
N LEU A 296 4.84 -22.76 -9.81
CA LEU A 296 5.09 -22.49 -8.40
C LEU A 296 4.00 -23.09 -7.49
N TYR A 297 2.75 -23.09 -7.94
CA TYR A 297 1.58 -23.51 -7.17
C TYR A 297 0.99 -24.84 -7.64
N SER A 298 1.52 -25.43 -8.73
CA SER A 298 1.15 -26.75 -9.20
C SER A 298 1.79 -27.87 -8.40
N PHE A 299 2.74 -27.56 -7.54
CA PHE A 299 3.21 -28.53 -6.58
C PHE A 299 2.05 -29.15 -5.81
N ARG A 300 2.12 -30.45 -5.55
CA ARG A 300 1.15 -31.27 -4.79
C ARG A 300 0.89 -30.73 -3.39
N GLY A 301 0.73 -29.43 -3.22
CA GLY A 301 0.60 -28.72 -1.97
C GLY A 301 -0.82 -28.27 -1.67
N VAL A 302 -1.01 -27.85 -0.47
CA VAL A 302 -2.26 -27.39 0.13
C VAL A 302 -2.92 -26.25 -0.65
N TYR A 303 -2.14 -25.47 -1.38
CA TYR A 303 -2.62 -24.33 -2.18
C TYR A 303 -3.28 -24.71 -3.51
N ARG A 304 -3.05 -25.92 -4.02
CA ARG A 304 -3.58 -26.36 -5.31
C ARG A 304 -5.11 -26.28 -5.45
N PRO A 305 -5.91 -26.72 -4.45
CA PRO A 305 -7.37 -26.56 -4.51
C PRO A 305 -7.82 -25.11 -4.50
N LEU A 306 -7.05 -24.25 -3.84
CA LEU A 306 -7.34 -22.83 -3.73
C LEU A 306 -7.12 -22.12 -5.07
N LEU A 307 -6.04 -22.42 -5.76
CA LEU A 307 -5.65 -21.77 -7.01
C LEU A 307 -6.44 -22.25 -8.23
N ASN A 308 -6.79 -23.53 -8.30
CA ASN A 308 -7.54 -24.07 -9.45
C ASN A 308 -8.94 -23.45 -9.62
N ASN A 309 -9.52 -22.82 -8.60
CA ASN A 309 -10.85 -22.22 -8.65
C ASN A 309 -10.85 -20.69 -8.60
N TYR A 310 -9.67 -20.01 -8.62
CA TYR A 310 -9.67 -18.75 -7.96
C TYR A 310 -9.41 -17.53 -8.77
N ILE A 311 -8.33 -17.50 -9.49
CA ILE A 311 -7.82 -16.21 -9.93
C ILE A 311 -7.35 -16.38 -11.34
N ASN A 312 -8.09 -15.80 -12.24
CA ASN A 312 -7.76 -15.74 -13.65
C ASN A 312 -7.97 -14.32 -14.15
N TYR A 313 -7.27 -13.39 -13.50
CA TYR A 313 -7.27 -12.01 -13.97
C TYR A 313 -6.39 -11.87 -15.21
N LYS A 314 -6.73 -10.90 -16.03
CA LYS A 314 -5.98 -10.53 -17.24
C LYS A 314 -5.93 -9.01 -17.38
N GLU A 315 -5.10 -8.52 -18.27
CA GLU A 315 -5.10 -7.12 -18.67
C GLU A 315 -6.49 -6.72 -19.20
N GLY A 316 -6.98 -5.58 -18.79
CA GLY A 316 -8.30 -5.04 -19.07
C GLY A 316 -9.37 -5.33 -18.01
N ASP A 317 -9.15 -6.25 -17.07
CA ASP A 317 -10.15 -6.58 -16.03
C ASP A 317 -10.31 -5.46 -14.97
N LEU A 318 -9.25 -4.70 -14.70
CA LEU A 318 -9.23 -3.62 -13.72
C LEU A 318 -8.58 -2.36 -14.33
N PRO A 319 -9.27 -1.74 -15.31
CA PRO A 319 -8.68 -0.77 -16.24
C PRO A 319 -8.24 0.54 -15.57
N LYS A 320 -8.88 0.95 -14.47
CA LYS A 320 -8.50 2.19 -13.77
C LYS A 320 -7.17 2.05 -13.07
N SER A 321 -6.90 0.88 -12.49
CA SER A 321 -5.61 0.59 -11.85
C SER A 321 -4.48 0.48 -12.87
N GLU A 322 -4.77 -0.07 -14.05
CA GLU A 322 -3.84 -0.12 -15.17
C GLU A 322 -3.53 1.29 -15.68
N TYR A 323 -4.59 2.10 -15.87
CA TYR A 323 -4.48 3.49 -16.29
C TYR A 323 -3.65 4.29 -15.27
N TYR A 324 -4.01 4.24 -13.98
CA TYR A 324 -3.30 4.95 -12.93
C TYR A 324 -1.81 4.57 -12.87
N TYR A 325 -1.51 3.27 -12.97
CA TYR A 325 -0.13 2.79 -12.99
C TYR A 325 0.66 3.29 -14.19
N LYS A 326 0.08 3.20 -15.40
CA LYS A 326 0.72 3.63 -16.66
C LYS A 326 0.98 5.15 -16.70
N HIS A 327 0.20 5.94 -15.95
CA HIS A 327 0.32 7.42 -15.91
C HIS A 327 1.06 7.94 -14.68
N THR A 328 1.55 7.09 -13.80
CA THR A 328 2.17 7.55 -12.56
C THR A 328 3.69 7.56 -12.68
N LEU A 329 4.32 8.69 -12.34
CA LEU A 329 5.76 8.79 -12.11
C LEU A 329 6.07 8.66 -10.61
N SER A 330 7.33 8.38 -10.30
CA SER A 330 7.86 8.30 -8.95
C SER A 330 8.89 9.40 -8.75
N PHE A 331 8.52 10.45 -8.02
CA PHE A 331 9.41 11.57 -7.71
C PHE A 331 10.03 11.42 -6.31
N PRO A 332 11.16 12.09 -6.06
CA PRO A 332 11.79 12.13 -4.74
C PRO A 332 10.85 12.68 -3.67
N THR A 333 10.98 12.22 -2.43
CA THR A 333 10.13 12.65 -1.30
C THR A 333 10.68 13.85 -0.53
N PHE A 334 11.74 14.48 -0.97
CA PHE A 334 12.33 15.73 -0.48
C PHE A 334 12.13 16.02 1.03
N THR A 335 12.54 15.08 1.90
CA THR A 335 12.27 15.20 3.34
C THR A 335 13.17 16.22 4.02
N PHE A 336 14.49 16.11 3.82
CA PHE A 336 15.49 16.97 4.46
C PHE A 336 16.33 17.72 3.42
N VAL A 337 15.66 18.47 2.56
CA VAL A 337 16.29 19.27 1.52
C VAL A 337 15.89 20.72 1.61
N ASP A 338 16.77 21.60 1.12
CA ASP A 338 16.48 23.02 0.94
C ASP A 338 15.47 23.20 -0.22
N LYS A 339 14.63 24.23 -0.13
CA LYS A 339 13.68 24.61 -1.21
C LYS A 339 14.38 24.86 -2.54
N ASN A 340 15.60 25.37 -2.54
CA ASN A 340 16.39 25.56 -3.75
C ASN A 340 16.61 24.25 -4.54
N VAL A 341 16.65 23.08 -3.88
CA VAL A 341 16.74 21.79 -4.56
C VAL A 341 15.42 21.46 -5.24
N ILE A 342 14.31 21.81 -4.61
CA ILE A 342 12.97 21.63 -5.20
C ILE A 342 12.78 22.57 -6.40
N ASP A 343 13.23 23.81 -6.29
CA ASP A 343 13.16 24.79 -7.40
C ASP A 343 13.96 24.30 -8.61
N LYS A 344 15.18 23.78 -8.40
CA LYS A 344 15.97 23.17 -9.49
C LYS A 344 15.27 21.96 -10.11
N PHE A 345 14.57 21.16 -9.33
CA PHE A 345 13.78 20.05 -9.86
C PHE A 345 12.61 20.54 -10.72
N VAL A 346 11.93 21.59 -10.28
CA VAL A 346 10.86 22.25 -11.06
C VAL A 346 11.40 22.86 -12.36
N GLU A 347 12.57 23.48 -12.32
CA GLU A 347 13.26 23.99 -13.50
C GLU A 347 13.62 22.86 -14.49
N ALA A 348 14.06 21.71 -14.00
CA ALA A 348 14.33 20.54 -14.84
C ALA A 348 13.05 20.02 -15.53
N ILE A 349 11.93 19.94 -14.81
CA ILE A 349 10.63 19.60 -15.40
C ILE A 349 10.27 20.58 -16.52
N LYS A 350 10.37 21.89 -16.25
CA LYS A 350 10.09 22.94 -17.21
C LYS A 350 10.98 22.85 -18.46
N LYS A 351 12.28 22.67 -18.25
CA LYS A 351 13.27 22.53 -19.34
C LYS A 351 12.93 21.36 -20.26
N ILE A 352 12.56 20.20 -19.70
CA ILE A 352 12.22 19.01 -20.49
C ILE A 352 10.93 19.25 -21.29
N ASP A 353 9.91 19.85 -20.68
CA ASP A 353 8.66 20.16 -21.38
C ASP A 353 8.85 21.19 -22.49
N GLU A 354 9.70 22.19 -22.30
CA GLU A 354 10.03 23.18 -23.30
C GLU A 354 10.83 22.61 -24.48
N ASN A 355 11.65 21.56 -24.23
CA ASN A 355 12.45 20.86 -25.23
C ASN A 355 11.87 19.49 -25.62
N LYS A 356 10.56 19.29 -25.46
CA LYS A 356 9.87 18.01 -25.73
C LYS A 356 10.09 17.46 -27.15
N GLU A 357 10.35 18.30 -28.13
CA GLU A 357 10.61 17.90 -29.52
C GLU A 357 11.85 17.00 -29.63
N GLU A 358 12.86 17.21 -28.78
CA GLU A 358 14.05 16.36 -28.69
C GLU A 358 13.69 14.96 -28.16
N LEU A 359 12.80 14.88 -27.17
CA LEU A 359 12.32 13.59 -26.67
C LEU A 359 11.46 12.84 -27.69
N ILE A 360 10.61 13.58 -28.42
CA ILE A 360 9.80 13.00 -29.51
C ILE A 360 10.70 12.43 -30.59
N GLU A 361 11.72 13.18 -31.01
CA GLU A 361 12.67 12.73 -32.03
C GLU A 361 13.49 11.52 -31.52
N TYR A 362 13.96 11.56 -30.28
CA TYR A 362 14.62 10.42 -29.65
C TYR A 362 13.72 9.16 -29.70
N CYS A 363 12.44 9.30 -29.37
CA CYS A 363 11.48 8.19 -29.39
C CYS A 363 11.25 7.66 -30.82
N LYS A 364 11.24 8.52 -31.85
CA LYS A 364 11.14 8.10 -33.25
C LYS A 364 12.35 7.27 -33.69
N ILE A 365 13.55 7.78 -33.39
CA ILE A 365 14.81 7.11 -33.78
C ILE A 365 14.95 5.75 -33.06
N ASN A 366 14.58 5.67 -31.80
CA ASN A 366 14.78 4.47 -30.97
C ASN A 366 13.55 3.54 -30.92
N GLY A 367 12.50 3.82 -31.68
CA GLY A 367 11.31 2.98 -31.73
C GLY A 367 10.55 2.86 -30.41
N CYS A 368 10.59 3.93 -29.58
CA CYS A 368 9.95 3.94 -28.25
C CYS A 368 8.42 3.96 -28.31
N PHE A 369 7.84 4.27 -29.46
CA PHE A 369 6.40 4.21 -29.67
C PHE A 369 5.95 2.76 -29.70
N LYS A 370 5.36 2.26 -28.60
CA LYS A 370 4.71 0.96 -28.62
C LYS A 370 3.54 0.99 -29.60
N LYS A 371 3.53 0.02 -30.53
CA LYS A 371 2.38 -0.25 -31.37
C LYS A 371 1.18 -0.71 -30.57
#